data_20a28717a607c456fb438a025145c070
#
_entry.id   20a28717a607c456fb438a025145c070
#
_cell.length_a   1.000
_cell.length_b   1.000
_cell.length_c   1.000
_cell.angle_alpha   90.00
_cell.angle_beta   90.00
_cell.angle_gamma   90.00
#
_symmetry.space_group_name_H-M   'P 1'
#
loop_
_entity.id
_entity.type
_entity.pdbx_description
1 polymer ?
#
loop_
_entity_poly.entity_id
_entity_poly.type
_entity_poly.pdbx_seq_one_letter_code
_entity_poly.pdbx_strand_id
1 'polypeptide(L)'
;MPLEPMPTEDQLHQRRDVAESFGTDAARYDRSRPSYPQALVDRILAASPGRDVLDVGVGTGIVARLFRNAGCRVVGIDADPRMAEFARRSGLDVAVSKFEDWDAGGRLFDAVVAGQTWHWIEPVAGAARAATLLRPAGRLALFWNADLPAAGLAAAFGEVYRRVAPDSLVARRWVSGRSTTALDGISGLARGPAEAVRESGAFAAPEEWRFDWERDYTRDEWLDQVPSTGDHSKLPRSQLDELLAGIGAAIDAVGGHFLMPYTTVAVSAVRR
;
A
#
# COMPACT_ATOMS: atom_id res chain seq x y z
N MET A 1 19.14 -6.80 26.68
CA MET A 1 19.36 -7.36 25.35
C MET A 1 19.58 -6.19 24.43
N PRO A 2 20.61 -6.15 23.59
CA PRO A 2 20.71 -5.12 22.58
C PRO A 2 19.52 -5.27 21.63
N LEU A 3 18.83 -4.16 21.34
CA LEU A 3 17.77 -4.09 20.34
C LEU A 3 18.39 -4.48 18.98
N GLU A 4 17.85 -5.47 18.32
CA GLU A 4 18.25 -5.79 16.96
C GLU A 4 18.09 -4.54 16.08
N PRO A 5 19.02 -4.27 15.19
CA PRO A 5 18.89 -3.15 14.26
C PRO A 5 17.60 -3.33 13.46
N MET A 6 16.76 -2.30 13.47
CA MET A 6 15.51 -2.32 12.72
C MET A 6 15.79 -2.52 11.22
N PRO A 7 15.03 -3.39 10.56
CA PRO A 7 15.22 -3.68 9.15
C PRO A 7 15.15 -2.41 8.31
N THR A 8 16.01 -2.33 7.32
CA THR A 8 15.93 -1.33 6.25
C THR A 8 14.66 -1.55 5.41
N GLU A 9 14.23 -0.57 4.63
CA GLU A 9 13.07 -0.71 3.72
C GLU A 9 13.18 -1.95 2.82
N ASP A 10 14.40 -2.34 2.43
CA ASP A 10 14.70 -3.54 1.64
C ASP A 10 14.42 -4.87 2.39
N GLN A 11 14.16 -4.82 3.69
CA GLN A 11 13.92 -6.01 4.53
C GLN A 11 12.49 -6.12 5.05
N LEU A 12 11.57 -5.26 4.59
CA LEU A 12 10.17 -5.31 5.04
C LEU A 12 9.49 -6.64 4.70
N HIS A 13 9.88 -7.30 3.62
CA HIS A 13 9.39 -8.64 3.27
C HIS A 13 9.65 -9.70 4.37
N GLN A 14 10.57 -9.45 5.30
CA GLN A 14 10.83 -10.29 6.46
C GLN A 14 9.91 -10.01 7.65
N ARG A 15 9.17 -8.89 7.65
CA ARG A 15 8.28 -8.43 8.73
C ARG A 15 6.81 -8.78 8.49
N ARG A 16 6.56 -10.06 8.20
CA ARG A 16 5.18 -10.57 7.97
C ARG A 16 4.24 -10.36 9.14
N ASP A 17 4.78 -10.33 10.37
CA ASP A 17 4.05 -10.03 11.58
C ASP A 17 3.34 -8.66 11.55
N VAL A 18 3.89 -7.68 10.82
CA VAL A 18 3.26 -6.38 10.60
C VAL A 18 2.18 -6.49 9.51
N ALA A 19 2.49 -7.14 8.39
CA ALA A 19 1.52 -7.34 7.31
C ALA A 19 0.25 -8.06 7.80
N GLU A 20 0.41 -9.13 8.57
CA GLU A 20 -0.70 -9.90 9.15
C GLU A 20 -1.47 -9.14 10.23
N SER A 21 -0.92 -8.08 10.83
CA SER A 21 -1.62 -7.29 11.84
C SER A 21 -2.79 -6.47 11.28
N PHE A 22 -2.77 -6.13 9.97
CA PHE A 22 -3.81 -5.31 9.33
C PHE A 22 -5.17 -6.01 9.29
N GLY A 23 -5.22 -7.33 9.23
CA GLY A 23 -6.46 -8.11 9.22
C GLY A 23 -7.21 -8.14 10.56
N THR A 24 -6.65 -7.60 11.63
CA THR A 24 -7.27 -7.59 12.96
C THR A 24 -8.61 -6.82 12.96
N ASP A 25 -8.72 -5.75 12.17
CA ASP A 25 -9.96 -4.99 11.95
C ASP A 25 -10.07 -4.63 10.46
N ALA A 26 -10.39 -5.63 9.63
CA ALA A 26 -10.52 -5.47 8.19
C ALA A 26 -11.61 -4.46 7.80
N ALA A 27 -12.67 -4.33 8.61
CA ALA A 27 -13.75 -3.38 8.35
C ALA A 27 -13.28 -1.93 8.55
N ARG A 28 -12.52 -1.65 9.61
CA ARG A 28 -11.87 -0.36 9.81
C ARG A 28 -10.89 -0.06 8.69
N TYR A 29 -10.03 -1.02 8.37
CA TYR A 29 -9.07 -0.90 7.28
C TYR A 29 -9.77 -0.48 5.98
N ASP A 30 -10.84 -1.17 5.59
CA ASP A 30 -11.55 -0.91 4.33
C ASP A 30 -12.15 0.50 4.25
N ARG A 31 -12.82 0.97 5.31
CA ARG A 31 -13.48 2.27 5.30
C ARG A 31 -12.52 3.45 5.47
N SER A 32 -11.40 3.24 6.18
CA SER A 32 -10.51 4.35 6.54
C SER A 32 -9.36 4.57 5.54
N ARG A 33 -8.86 3.48 4.90
CA ARG A 33 -7.71 3.59 4.00
C ARG A 33 -8.02 4.42 2.74
N PRO A 34 -7.04 5.21 2.26
CA PRO A 34 -7.18 5.94 1.01
C PRO A 34 -7.34 4.97 -0.17
N SER A 35 -8.17 5.37 -1.13
CA SER A 35 -8.31 4.70 -2.42
C SER A 35 -7.16 5.10 -3.36
N TYR A 36 -7.34 4.90 -4.66
CA TYR A 36 -6.39 5.31 -5.70
C TYR A 36 -7.12 6.11 -6.78
N PRO A 37 -6.40 7.01 -7.50
CA PRO A 37 -7.02 7.81 -8.55
C PRO A 37 -7.44 6.94 -9.74
N GLN A 38 -8.61 7.25 -10.32
CA GLN A 38 -9.12 6.53 -11.49
C GLN A 38 -8.13 6.58 -12.67
N ALA A 39 -7.40 7.68 -12.82
CA ALA A 39 -6.38 7.84 -13.86
C ALA A 39 -5.28 6.77 -13.82
N LEU A 40 -4.93 6.24 -12.63
CA LEU A 40 -4.02 5.10 -12.51
C LEU A 40 -4.62 3.83 -13.15
N VAL A 41 -5.87 3.52 -12.82
CA VAL A 41 -6.59 2.35 -13.35
C VAL A 41 -6.71 2.45 -14.87
N ASP A 42 -7.15 3.60 -15.37
CA ASP A 42 -7.32 3.86 -16.79
C ASP A 42 -6.01 3.69 -17.56
N ARG A 43 -4.90 4.20 -17.01
CA ARG A 43 -3.58 4.08 -17.64
C ARG A 43 -3.07 2.64 -17.66
N ILE A 44 -3.27 1.88 -16.57
CA ILE A 44 -2.91 0.46 -16.52
C ILE A 44 -3.70 -0.31 -17.57
N LEU A 45 -5.01 -0.08 -17.68
CA LEU A 45 -5.88 -0.77 -18.63
C LEU A 45 -5.60 -0.40 -20.08
N ALA A 46 -5.33 0.88 -20.37
CA ALA A 46 -4.94 1.33 -21.71
C ALA A 46 -3.62 0.72 -22.17
N ALA A 47 -2.75 0.35 -21.22
CA ALA A 47 -1.43 -0.22 -21.50
C ALA A 47 -1.40 -1.76 -21.38
N SER A 48 -2.53 -2.42 -21.11
CA SER A 48 -2.67 -3.87 -20.97
C SER A 48 -3.39 -4.48 -22.19
N PRO A 49 -3.09 -5.73 -22.57
CA PRO A 49 -3.69 -6.36 -23.75
C PRO A 49 -5.17 -6.74 -23.57
N GLY A 50 -5.67 -6.75 -22.35
CA GLY A 50 -7.05 -7.13 -22.04
C GLY A 50 -7.45 -6.73 -20.61
N ARG A 51 -8.45 -7.43 -20.05
CA ARG A 51 -9.11 -7.05 -18.78
C ARG A 51 -9.14 -8.15 -17.72
N ASP A 52 -8.30 -9.17 -17.85
CA ASP A 52 -8.08 -10.15 -16.79
C ASP A 52 -6.98 -9.65 -15.85
N VAL A 53 -7.33 -9.35 -14.61
CA VAL A 53 -6.44 -8.70 -13.64
C VAL A 53 -6.24 -9.60 -12.42
N LEU A 54 -4.98 -9.76 -12.02
CA LEU A 54 -4.59 -10.35 -10.75
C LEU A 54 -4.20 -9.23 -9.78
N ASP A 55 -4.88 -9.13 -8.65
CA ASP A 55 -4.55 -8.20 -7.56
C ASP A 55 -3.80 -8.95 -6.44
N VAL A 56 -2.52 -8.64 -6.30
CA VAL A 56 -1.60 -9.29 -5.36
C VAL A 56 -1.56 -8.51 -4.04
N GLY A 57 -1.87 -9.21 -2.93
CA GLY A 57 -2.13 -8.59 -1.64
C GLY A 57 -3.40 -7.76 -1.70
N VAL A 58 -4.48 -8.39 -2.16
CA VAL A 58 -5.77 -7.74 -2.40
C VAL A 58 -6.34 -7.06 -1.17
N GLY A 59 -5.92 -7.46 0.03
CA GLY A 59 -6.42 -6.93 1.29
C GLY A 59 -7.93 -7.04 1.39
N THR A 60 -8.58 -5.94 1.72
CA THR A 60 -10.05 -5.82 1.76
C THR A 60 -10.68 -5.63 0.37
N GLY A 61 -9.87 -5.54 -0.70
CA GLY A 61 -10.34 -5.41 -2.07
C GLY A 61 -10.45 -3.97 -2.58
N ILE A 62 -9.79 -2.99 -1.98
CA ILE A 62 -9.85 -1.58 -2.40
C ILE A 62 -9.45 -1.44 -3.87
N VAL A 63 -8.29 -2.01 -4.26
CA VAL A 63 -7.80 -1.99 -5.65
C VAL A 63 -8.68 -2.85 -6.55
N ALA A 64 -8.98 -4.09 -6.14
CA ALA A 64 -9.81 -5.01 -6.92
C ALA A 64 -11.16 -4.40 -7.31
N ARG A 65 -11.80 -3.66 -6.40
CA ARG A 65 -13.08 -2.97 -6.68
C ARG A 65 -12.93 -1.89 -7.76
N LEU A 66 -11.83 -1.15 -7.78
CA LEU A 66 -11.58 -0.14 -8.82
C LEU A 66 -11.50 -0.77 -10.22
N PHE A 67 -10.72 -1.85 -10.35
CA PHE A 67 -10.60 -2.57 -11.62
C PHE A 67 -11.92 -3.25 -12.01
N ARG A 68 -12.65 -3.85 -11.06
CA ARG A 68 -13.98 -4.44 -11.33
C ARG A 68 -14.97 -3.37 -11.82
N ASN A 69 -14.99 -2.20 -11.20
CA ASN A 69 -15.84 -1.08 -11.64
C ASN A 69 -15.47 -0.56 -13.03
N ALA A 70 -14.20 -0.72 -13.43
CA ALA A 70 -13.73 -0.43 -14.78
C ALA A 70 -14.00 -1.57 -15.78
N GLY A 71 -14.79 -2.60 -15.41
CA GLY A 71 -15.21 -3.70 -16.28
C GLY A 71 -14.19 -4.82 -16.42
N CYS A 72 -13.29 -5.01 -15.44
CA CYS A 72 -12.31 -6.10 -15.42
C CYS A 72 -12.85 -7.35 -14.72
N ARG A 73 -12.34 -8.50 -15.13
CA ARG A 73 -12.38 -9.73 -14.33
C ARG A 73 -11.19 -9.73 -13.40
N VAL A 74 -11.46 -9.70 -12.10
CA VAL A 74 -10.42 -9.57 -11.09
C VAL A 74 -10.36 -10.84 -10.23
N VAL A 75 -9.17 -11.38 -10.07
CA VAL A 75 -8.82 -12.40 -9.08
C VAL A 75 -7.90 -11.75 -8.07
N GLY A 76 -8.17 -11.93 -6.79
CA GLY A 76 -7.33 -11.44 -5.70
C GLY A 76 -6.56 -12.55 -5.02
N ILE A 77 -5.41 -12.23 -4.46
CA ILE A 77 -4.64 -13.11 -3.57
C ILE A 77 -4.29 -12.34 -2.31
N ASP A 78 -4.49 -12.93 -1.15
CA ASP A 78 -3.96 -12.40 0.11
C ASP A 78 -3.51 -13.53 1.03
N ALA A 79 -2.44 -13.31 1.77
CA ALA A 79 -1.93 -14.27 2.74
C ALA A 79 -2.74 -14.27 4.05
N ASP A 80 -3.43 -13.15 4.38
CA ASP A 80 -4.27 -13.05 5.56
C ASP A 80 -5.71 -13.52 5.24
N PRO A 81 -6.16 -14.64 5.83
CA PRO A 81 -7.50 -15.16 5.57
C PRO A 81 -8.61 -14.22 6.00
N ARG A 82 -8.38 -13.32 6.97
CA ARG A 82 -9.38 -12.33 7.44
C ARG A 82 -9.60 -11.24 6.41
N MET A 83 -8.53 -10.77 5.77
CA MET A 83 -8.58 -9.82 4.66
C MET A 83 -9.27 -10.44 3.44
N ALA A 84 -8.84 -11.64 3.05
CA ALA A 84 -9.43 -12.38 1.93
C ALA A 84 -10.93 -12.63 2.14
N GLU A 85 -11.34 -13.02 3.34
CA GLU A 85 -12.75 -13.25 3.67
C GLU A 85 -13.58 -11.95 3.60
N PHE A 86 -13.01 -10.82 4.06
CA PHE A 86 -13.65 -9.53 3.92
C PHE A 86 -13.88 -9.18 2.43
N ALA A 87 -12.85 -9.34 1.61
CA ALA A 87 -12.94 -9.07 0.17
C ALA A 87 -13.96 -9.98 -0.53
N ARG A 88 -14.02 -11.27 -0.18
CA ARG A 88 -15.02 -12.21 -0.70
C ARG A 88 -16.46 -11.78 -0.41
N ARG A 89 -16.74 -11.22 0.77
CA ARG A 89 -18.08 -10.71 1.12
C ARG A 89 -18.53 -9.58 0.19
N SER A 90 -17.59 -8.86 -0.43
CA SER A 90 -17.90 -7.86 -1.46
C SER A 90 -18.07 -8.46 -2.87
N GLY A 91 -18.10 -9.80 -2.99
CA GLY A 91 -18.28 -10.52 -4.25
C GLY A 91 -17.03 -10.60 -5.11
N LEU A 92 -15.83 -10.51 -4.52
CA LEU A 92 -14.56 -10.72 -5.22
C LEU A 92 -14.15 -12.20 -5.18
N ASP A 93 -13.54 -12.68 -6.27
CA ASP A 93 -12.86 -13.98 -6.33
C ASP A 93 -11.48 -13.84 -5.70
N VAL A 94 -11.27 -14.42 -4.51
CA VAL A 94 -10.02 -14.25 -3.75
C VAL A 94 -9.50 -15.60 -3.26
N ALA A 95 -8.24 -15.89 -3.50
CA ALA A 95 -7.51 -17.00 -2.94
C ALA A 95 -6.77 -16.60 -1.66
N VAL A 96 -6.75 -17.47 -0.65
CA VAL A 96 -5.89 -17.31 0.53
C VAL A 96 -4.58 -18.03 0.23
N SER A 97 -3.54 -17.26 -0.06
CA SER A 97 -2.20 -17.79 -0.35
C SER A 97 -1.18 -16.66 -0.31
N LYS A 98 0.08 -17.02 -0.06
CA LYS A 98 1.18 -16.16 -0.44
C LYS A 98 1.29 -16.11 -1.96
N PHE A 99 1.74 -14.97 -2.49
CA PHE A 99 1.90 -14.80 -3.93
C PHE A 99 2.90 -15.82 -4.53
N GLU A 100 3.97 -16.07 -3.81
CA GLU A 100 5.04 -16.98 -4.21
C GLU A 100 4.56 -18.43 -4.36
N ASP A 101 3.62 -18.85 -3.51
CA ASP A 101 3.16 -20.23 -3.38
C ASP A 101 1.83 -20.51 -4.13
N TRP A 102 1.18 -19.45 -4.66
CA TRP A 102 -0.15 -19.58 -5.25
C TRP A 102 -0.14 -20.36 -6.56
N ASP A 103 -0.94 -21.41 -6.65
CA ASP A 103 -1.18 -22.11 -7.90
C ASP A 103 -2.32 -21.44 -8.70
N ALA A 104 -1.98 -20.87 -9.83
CA ALA A 104 -2.94 -20.23 -10.73
C ALA A 104 -3.77 -21.24 -11.55
N GLY A 105 -3.46 -22.53 -11.51
CA GLY A 105 -4.15 -23.55 -12.31
C GLY A 105 -4.08 -23.29 -13.82
N GLY A 106 -2.96 -22.73 -14.29
CA GLY A 106 -2.75 -22.38 -15.71
C GLY A 106 -3.41 -21.07 -16.16
N ARG A 107 -4.05 -20.31 -15.25
CA ARG A 107 -4.63 -18.99 -15.57
C ARG A 107 -3.52 -17.99 -15.89
N LEU A 108 -3.75 -17.17 -16.91
CA LEU A 108 -2.91 -16.03 -17.27
C LEU A 108 -3.73 -14.75 -17.24
N PHE A 109 -3.05 -13.64 -16.92
CA PHE A 109 -3.66 -12.34 -16.74
C PHE A 109 -3.10 -11.32 -17.74
N ASP A 110 -3.88 -10.29 -18.02
CA ASP A 110 -3.49 -9.15 -18.84
C ASP A 110 -2.75 -8.11 -18.01
N ALA A 111 -3.06 -8.05 -16.70
CA ALA A 111 -2.32 -7.24 -15.74
C ALA A 111 -2.14 -7.99 -14.40
N VAL A 112 -0.98 -7.82 -13.78
CA VAL A 112 -0.71 -8.13 -12.38
C VAL A 112 -0.51 -6.81 -11.67
N VAL A 113 -1.32 -6.53 -10.66
CA VAL A 113 -1.28 -5.28 -9.91
C VAL A 113 -1.00 -5.53 -8.43
N ALA A 114 -0.32 -4.60 -7.77
CA ALA A 114 -0.08 -4.65 -6.34
C ALA A 114 -0.07 -3.23 -5.76
N GLY A 115 -1.10 -2.89 -4.99
CA GLY A 115 -1.21 -1.61 -4.29
C GLY A 115 -0.76 -1.69 -2.85
N GLN A 116 0.26 -0.96 -2.43
CA GLN A 116 0.80 -0.95 -1.06
C GLN A 116 1.20 -2.34 -0.53
N THR A 117 1.62 -3.25 -1.40
CA THR A 117 1.86 -4.66 -1.02
C THR A 117 3.25 -5.14 -1.37
N TRP A 118 3.84 -4.65 -2.49
CA TRP A 118 5.03 -5.28 -3.06
C TRP A 118 6.25 -5.31 -2.13
N HIS A 119 6.33 -4.42 -1.16
CA HIS A 119 7.39 -4.41 -0.15
C HIS A 119 7.34 -5.58 0.85
N TRP A 120 6.25 -6.39 0.81
CA TRP A 120 6.12 -7.66 1.56
C TRP A 120 6.54 -8.89 0.75
N ILE A 121 6.91 -8.73 -0.52
CA ILE A 121 7.26 -9.78 -1.47
C ILE A 121 8.76 -9.70 -1.75
N GLU A 122 9.42 -10.85 -1.90
CA GLU A 122 10.82 -10.85 -2.34
C GLU A 122 10.89 -10.24 -3.75
N PRO A 123 11.63 -9.15 -3.97
CA PRO A 123 11.43 -8.31 -5.15
C PRO A 123 11.74 -9.01 -6.49
N VAL A 124 12.86 -9.74 -6.57
CA VAL A 124 13.32 -10.39 -7.84
C VAL A 124 12.48 -11.62 -8.14
N ALA A 125 12.31 -12.50 -7.15
CA ALA A 125 11.47 -13.70 -7.31
C ALA A 125 10.02 -13.34 -7.57
N GLY A 126 9.50 -12.30 -6.90
CA GLY A 126 8.16 -11.77 -7.13
C GLY A 126 7.98 -11.27 -8.56
N ALA A 127 8.95 -10.51 -9.10
CA ALA A 127 8.91 -10.05 -10.49
C ALA A 127 8.96 -11.22 -11.47
N ALA A 128 9.86 -12.18 -11.28
CA ALA A 128 9.94 -13.38 -12.09
C ALA A 128 8.62 -14.18 -12.04
N ARG A 129 8.05 -14.34 -10.84
CA ARG A 129 6.74 -14.99 -10.65
C ARG A 129 5.62 -14.26 -11.39
N ALA A 130 5.52 -12.94 -11.27
CA ALA A 130 4.52 -12.14 -11.97
C ALA A 130 4.60 -12.34 -13.49
N ALA A 131 5.80 -12.43 -14.05
CA ALA A 131 5.99 -12.69 -15.48
C ALA A 131 5.40 -14.04 -15.92
N THR A 132 5.47 -15.08 -15.08
CA THR A 132 4.87 -16.39 -15.42
C THR A 132 3.35 -16.37 -15.45
N LEU A 133 2.73 -15.42 -14.76
CA LEU A 133 1.28 -15.26 -14.64
C LEU A 133 0.69 -14.27 -15.67
N LEU A 134 1.54 -13.52 -16.36
CA LEU A 134 1.11 -12.58 -17.39
C LEU A 134 1.04 -13.23 -18.77
N ARG A 135 0.09 -12.81 -19.59
CA ARG A 135 0.10 -13.07 -21.04
C ARG A 135 1.25 -12.33 -21.73
N PRO A 136 1.66 -12.71 -22.94
CA PRO A 136 2.56 -11.87 -23.75
C PRO A 136 2.03 -10.43 -23.85
N ALA A 137 2.90 -9.46 -23.70
CA ALA A 137 2.57 -8.03 -23.59
C ALA A 137 1.71 -7.65 -22.38
N GLY A 138 1.46 -8.57 -21.44
CA GLY A 138 0.80 -8.29 -20.16
C GLY A 138 1.61 -7.32 -19.30
N ARG A 139 0.95 -6.64 -18.38
CA ARG A 139 1.54 -5.55 -17.61
C ARG A 139 1.66 -5.87 -16.12
N LEU A 140 2.84 -5.65 -15.55
CA LEU A 140 3.03 -5.54 -14.11
C LEU A 140 2.88 -4.08 -13.70
N ALA A 141 2.10 -3.80 -12.64
CA ALA A 141 1.95 -2.45 -12.09
C ALA A 141 1.97 -2.49 -10.56
N LEU A 142 2.99 -1.89 -9.98
CA LEU A 142 3.25 -1.81 -8.54
C LEU A 142 3.09 -0.37 -8.11
N PHE A 143 2.27 -0.06 -7.09
CA PHE A 143 1.99 1.33 -6.76
C PHE A 143 1.75 1.59 -5.28
N TRP A 144 2.06 2.83 -4.87
CA TRP A 144 2.00 3.34 -3.51
C TRP A 144 1.43 4.74 -3.47
N ASN A 145 0.71 5.06 -2.40
CA ASN A 145 0.29 6.42 -2.09
C ASN A 145 1.28 7.09 -1.13
N ALA A 146 1.73 8.29 -1.50
CA ALA A 146 2.39 9.25 -0.64
C ALA A 146 1.39 10.29 -0.17
N ASP A 147 1.20 10.45 1.12
CA ASP A 147 0.49 11.57 1.71
C ASP A 147 1.46 12.70 2.03
N LEU A 148 1.06 13.92 1.72
CA LEU A 148 1.86 15.14 1.79
C LEU A 148 1.11 16.23 2.56
N PRO A 149 0.89 16.07 3.89
CA PRO A 149 0.13 17.06 4.66
C PRO A 149 0.83 18.41 4.71
N ALA A 150 0.07 19.47 4.93
CA ALA A 150 0.63 20.81 5.15
C ALA A 150 1.70 20.79 6.25
N ALA A 151 2.78 21.53 6.05
CA ALA A 151 3.97 21.48 6.90
C ALA A 151 3.66 21.70 8.40
N GLY A 152 2.73 22.60 8.73
CA GLY A 152 2.30 22.84 10.12
C GLY A 152 1.64 21.62 10.76
N LEU A 153 0.76 20.94 10.03
CA LEU A 153 0.08 19.72 10.51
C LEU A 153 1.06 18.55 10.60
N ALA A 154 1.96 18.40 9.62
CA ALA A 154 3.02 17.40 9.65
C ALA A 154 3.93 17.56 10.88
N ALA A 155 4.32 18.81 11.21
CA ALA A 155 5.12 19.12 12.38
C ALA A 155 4.37 18.79 13.69
N ALA A 156 3.08 19.13 13.77
CA ALA A 156 2.23 18.81 14.93
C ALA A 156 2.09 17.30 15.14
N PHE A 157 1.86 16.53 14.07
CA PHE A 157 1.85 15.07 14.15
C PHE A 157 3.21 14.53 14.59
N GLY A 158 4.31 15.04 14.02
CA GLY A 158 5.68 14.67 14.40
C GLY A 158 5.96 14.88 15.88
N GLU A 159 5.46 15.97 16.47
CA GLU A 159 5.60 16.25 17.91
C GLU A 159 4.84 15.22 18.76
N VAL A 160 3.62 14.87 18.37
CA VAL A 160 2.81 13.85 19.06
C VAL A 160 3.52 12.49 19.00
N TYR A 161 3.99 12.06 17.82
CA TYR A 161 4.71 10.79 17.67
C TYR A 161 6.00 10.74 18.49
N ARG A 162 6.79 11.84 18.47
CA ARG A 162 8.03 11.92 19.25
C ARG A 162 7.79 11.75 20.74
N ARG A 163 6.69 12.28 21.23
CA ARG A 163 6.34 12.18 22.67
C ARG A 163 5.74 10.82 23.02
N VAL A 164 4.82 10.30 22.20
CA VAL A 164 3.95 9.18 22.58
C VAL A 164 4.47 7.84 22.05
N ALA A 165 4.97 7.80 20.83
CA ALA A 165 5.36 6.55 20.16
C ALA A 165 6.63 6.72 19.31
N PRO A 166 7.78 7.16 19.91
CA PRO A 166 9.00 7.50 19.18
C PRO A 166 9.60 6.32 18.39
N ASP A 167 9.38 5.11 18.85
CA ASP A 167 9.94 3.88 18.27
C ASP A 167 9.02 3.24 17.21
N SER A 168 7.81 3.79 16.96
CA SER A 168 6.91 3.25 15.96
C SER A 168 7.47 3.45 14.54
N LEU A 169 7.12 2.54 13.63
CA LEU A 169 7.51 2.65 12.21
C LEU A 169 7.02 3.95 11.58
N VAL A 170 5.86 4.43 12.03
CA VAL A 170 5.23 5.66 11.54
C VAL A 170 5.90 6.93 12.08
N ALA A 171 6.44 6.87 13.31
CA ALA A 171 7.13 8.03 13.93
C ALA A 171 8.27 8.54 13.07
N ARG A 172 9.06 7.66 12.48
CA ARG A 172 10.21 8.03 11.64
C ARG A 172 9.81 8.94 10.49
N ARG A 173 8.66 8.72 9.92
CA ARG A 173 8.10 9.50 8.84
C ARG A 173 7.75 10.92 9.28
N TRP A 174 7.09 11.06 10.43
CA TRP A 174 6.62 12.34 10.95
C TRP A 174 7.70 13.13 11.67
N VAL A 175 8.61 12.45 12.39
CA VAL A 175 9.65 13.09 13.22
C VAL A 175 10.81 13.65 12.40
N SER A 176 11.10 13.09 11.24
CA SER A 176 12.24 13.53 10.40
C SER A 176 12.09 14.92 9.79
N GLY A 177 10.93 15.57 9.92
CA GLY A 177 10.68 16.94 9.43
C GLY A 177 10.78 17.11 7.90
N ARG A 178 10.84 16.00 7.17
CA ARG A 178 11.19 15.95 5.75
C ARG A 178 9.94 15.89 4.89
N SER A 179 9.24 17.01 4.75
CA SER A 179 8.12 17.14 3.82
C SER A 179 8.52 16.86 2.35
N THR A 180 9.76 17.19 1.99
CA THR A 180 10.35 16.84 0.68
C THR A 180 10.64 15.35 0.52
N THR A 181 10.70 14.59 1.62
CA THR A 181 11.10 13.19 1.65
C THR A 181 9.95 12.19 1.65
N ALA A 182 8.68 12.60 1.72
CA ALA A 182 7.60 11.65 1.42
C ALA A 182 7.68 11.21 -0.05
N LEU A 183 7.90 12.14 -0.98
CA LEU A 183 8.17 11.82 -2.39
C LEU A 183 9.51 11.10 -2.57
N ASP A 184 10.56 11.50 -1.85
CA ASP A 184 11.87 10.82 -1.89
C ASP A 184 11.79 9.44 -1.24
N GLY A 185 11.05 9.28 -0.15
CA GLY A 185 10.80 7.98 0.50
C GLY A 185 10.01 7.04 -0.42
N ILE A 186 9.01 7.56 -1.14
CA ILE A 186 8.21 6.75 -2.07
C ILE A 186 8.96 6.52 -3.38
N SER A 187 9.75 7.48 -3.86
CA SER A 187 10.72 7.20 -4.93
C SER A 187 11.75 6.16 -4.50
N GLY A 188 12.08 6.09 -3.21
CA GLY A 188 12.87 5.01 -2.61
C GLY A 188 12.15 3.67 -2.65
N LEU A 189 10.87 3.62 -2.21
CA LEU A 189 10.03 2.42 -2.29
C LEU A 189 9.81 1.92 -3.73
N ALA A 190 9.79 2.80 -4.71
CA ALA A 190 9.65 2.45 -6.13
C ALA A 190 10.96 1.98 -6.76
N ARG A 191 12.12 2.46 -6.27
CA ARG A 191 13.43 2.17 -6.86
C ARG A 191 13.82 0.70 -6.76
N GLY A 192 13.75 0.11 -5.57
CA GLY A 192 14.04 -1.31 -5.35
C GLY A 192 13.21 -2.23 -6.24
N PRO A 193 11.87 -2.12 -6.26
CA PRO A 193 11.02 -2.86 -7.18
C PRO A 193 11.34 -2.63 -8.66
N ALA A 194 11.67 -1.40 -9.08
CA ALA A 194 12.06 -1.13 -10.46
C ALA A 194 13.39 -1.80 -10.84
N GLU A 195 14.36 -1.83 -9.93
CA GLU A 195 15.63 -2.55 -10.11
C GLU A 195 15.40 -4.06 -10.19
N ALA A 196 14.60 -4.63 -9.29
CA ALA A 196 14.26 -6.04 -9.30
C ALA A 196 13.51 -6.47 -10.56
N VAL A 197 12.60 -5.64 -11.08
CA VAL A 197 11.93 -5.87 -12.36
C VAL A 197 12.95 -5.93 -13.50
N ARG A 198 13.97 -5.06 -13.52
CA ARG A 198 15.05 -5.11 -14.52
C ARG A 198 15.90 -6.37 -14.37
N GLU A 199 16.29 -6.70 -13.14
CA GLU A 199 17.12 -7.84 -12.79
C GLU A 199 16.46 -9.18 -13.15
N SER A 200 15.15 -9.28 -13.02
CA SER A 200 14.39 -10.48 -13.42
C SER A 200 14.55 -10.83 -14.91
N GLY A 201 14.93 -9.87 -15.76
CA GLY A 201 15.09 -10.06 -17.20
C GLY A 201 13.80 -10.34 -17.99
N ALA A 202 12.68 -10.50 -17.30
CA ALA A 202 11.41 -10.94 -17.87
C ALA A 202 10.57 -9.80 -18.46
N PHE A 203 10.93 -8.55 -18.17
CA PHE A 203 10.19 -7.36 -18.54
C PHE A 203 10.99 -6.41 -19.42
N ALA A 204 10.30 -5.55 -20.16
CA ALA A 204 10.89 -4.35 -20.75
C ALA A 204 11.33 -3.38 -19.64
N ALA A 205 12.03 -2.31 -20.02
CA ALA A 205 12.44 -1.29 -19.05
C ALA A 205 11.20 -0.75 -18.30
N PRO A 206 11.21 -0.75 -16.95
CA PRO A 206 10.09 -0.22 -16.19
C PRO A 206 9.95 1.28 -16.35
N GLU A 207 8.71 1.73 -16.41
CA GLU A 207 8.28 3.12 -16.43
C GLU A 207 7.86 3.53 -15.02
N GLU A 208 8.14 4.75 -14.59
CA GLU A 208 7.57 5.35 -13.40
C GLU A 208 6.44 6.31 -13.79
N TRP A 209 5.30 6.18 -13.14
CA TRP A 209 4.15 7.04 -13.34
C TRP A 209 3.79 7.73 -12.03
N ARG A 210 3.28 8.96 -12.11
CA ARG A 210 2.83 9.74 -10.96
C ARG A 210 1.44 10.30 -11.23
N PHE A 211 0.60 10.27 -10.17
CA PHE A 211 -0.76 10.78 -10.20
C PHE A 211 -1.01 11.55 -8.92
N ASP A 212 -1.19 12.86 -9.04
CA ASP A 212 -1.51 13.71 -7.91
C ASP A 212 -3.03 13.75 -7.71
N TRP A 213 -3.46 13.68 -6.47
CA TRP A 213 -4.85 13.74 -6.07
C TRP A 213 -4.96 14.19 -4.62
N GLU A 214 -6.15 14.44 -4.14
CA GLU A 214 -6.38 14.96 -2.79
C GLU A 214 -7.62 14.31 -2.16
N ARG A 215 -7.62 14.28 -0.84
CA ARG A 215 -8.76 13.83 -0.03
C ARG A 215 -8.92 14.74 1.17
N ASP A 216 -10.15 15.22 1.36
CA ASP A 216 -10.56 15.85 2.61
C ASP A 216 -10.72 14.81 3.70
N TYR A 217 -10.21 15.13 4.88
CA TYR A 217 -10.39 14.34 6.09
C TYR A 217 -11.01 15.19 7.18
N THR A 218 -12.08 14.70 7.77
CA THR A 218 -12.50 15.13 9.09
C THR A 218 -11.56 14.54 10.14
N ARG A 219 -11.56 15.16 11.33
CA ARG A 219 -10.83 14.62 12.49
C ARG A 219 -11.14 13.15 12.73
N ASP A 220 -12.41 12.78 12.74
CA ASP A 220 -12.83 11.41 13.07
C ASP A 220 -12.42 10.39 11.99
N GLU A 221 -12.49 10.74 10.71
CA GLU A 221 -12.01 9.89 9.62
C GLU A 221 -10.51 9.64 9.70
N TRP A 222 -9.72 10.67 10.03
CA TRP A 222 -8.29 10.50 10.20
C TRP A 222 -7.95 9.64 11.43
N LEU A 223 -8.62 9.88 12.56
CA LEU A 223 -8.42 9.09 13.78
C LEU A 223 -8.89 7.63 13.60
N ASP A 224 -9.87 7.36 12.75
CA ASP A 224 -10.25 5.99 12.39
C ASP A 224 -9.18 5.29 11.54
N GLN A 225 -8.42 6.04 10.73
CA GLN A 225 -7.33 5.48 9.93
C GLN A 225 -6.08 5.15 10.76
N VAL A 226 -5.72 5.98 11.75
CA VAL A 226 -4.45 5.87 12.52
C VAL A 226 -4.21 4.46 13.07
N PRO A 227 -5.17 3.77 13.73
CA PRO A 227 -4.93 2.42 14.28
C PRO A 227 -4.60 1.36 13.23
N SER A 228 -4.99 1.59 11.96
CA SER A 228 -4.75 0.68 10.84
C SER A 228 -3.42 0.97 10.11
N THR A 229 -2.59 1.90 10.60
CA THR A 229 -1.38 2.37 9.92
C THR A 229 -0.13 1.79 10.59
N GLY A 230 0.77 1.23 9.78
CA GLY A 230 2.05 0.71 10.26
C GLY A 230 1.91 -0.34 11.35
N ASP A 231 2.58 -0.11 12.47
CA ASP A 231 2.62 -1.00 13.63
C ASP A 231 1.70 -0.55 14.79
N HIS A 232 0.80 0.41 14.55
CA HIS A 232 -0.07 0.96 15.60
C HIS A 232 -1.00 -0.08 16.23
N SER A 233 -1.37 -1.12 15.51
CA SER A 233 -2.16 -2.25 16.05
C SER A 233 -1.46 -3.00 17.18
N LYS A 234 -0.13 -2.82 17.31
CA LYS A 234 0.71 -3.43 18.34
C LYS A 234 0.97 -2.52 19.54
N LEU A 235 0.59 -1.24 19.47
CA LEU A 235 0.75 -0.31 20.57
C LEU A 235 -0.14 -0.72 21.76
N PRO A 236 0.35 -0.57 23.00
CA PRO A 236 -0.49 -0.67 24.19
C PRO A 236 -1.71 0.26 24.07
N ARG A 237 -2.87 -0.19 24.54
CA ARG A 237 -4.13 0.56 24.40
C ARG A 237 -4.01 2.00 24.91
N SER A 238 -3.42 2.19 26.10
CA SER A 238 -3.24 3.53 26.67
C SER A 238 -2.36 4.44 25.81
N GLN A 239 -1.32 3.88 25.20
CA GLN A 239 -0.42 4.60 24.31
C GLN A 239 -1.13 4.99 22.99
N LEU A 240 -1.93 4.08 22.44
CA LEU A 240 -2.75 4.36 21.25
C LEU A 240 -3.79 5.45 21.56
N ASP A 241 -4.47 5.37 22.70
CA ASP A 241 -5.47 6.37 23.11
C ASP A 241 -4.82 7.75 23.28
N GLU A 242 -3.61 7.85 23.86
CA GLU A 242 -2.86 9.09 23.99
C GLU A 242 -2.42 9.61 22.62
N LEU A 243 -1.97 8.73 21.71
CA LEU A 243 -1.61 9.10 20.35
C LEU A 243 -2.81 9.69 19.60
N LEU A 244 -3.97 9.04 19.66
CA LEU A 244 -5.20 9.51 19.04
C LEU A 244 -5.66 10.84 19.60
N ALA A 245 -5.59 11.03 20.94
CA ALA A 245 -5.93 12.30 21.57
C ALA A 245 -5.01 13.44 21.09
N GLY A 246 -3.71 13.19 21.00
CA GLY A 246 -2.73 14.19 20.53
C GLY A 246 -2.92 14.56 19.07
N ILE A 247 -3.10 13.56 18.21
CA ILE A 247 -3.38 13.77 16.76
C ILE A 247 -4.71 14.52 16.59
N GLY A 248 -5.76 14.12 17.34
CA GLY A 248 -7.05 14.81 17.32
C GLY A 248 -6.94 16.28 17.69
N ALA A 249 -6.22 16.59 18.77
CA ALA A 249 -5.99 17.98 19.18
C ALA A 249 -5.23 18.80 18.11
N ALA A 250 -4.27 18.19 17.41
CA ALA A 250 -3.56 18.84 16.31
C ALA A 250 -4.51 19.16 15.12
N ILE A 251 -5.46 18.28 14.83
CA ILE A 251 -6.46 18.51 13.77
C ILE A 251 -7.48 19.57 14.22
N ASP A 252 -7.91 19.54 15.48
CA ASP A 252 -8.84 20.54 16.04
C ASP A 252 -8.23 21.95 15.96
N ALA A 253 -6.91 22.07 16.18
CA ALA A 253 -6.19 23.35 16.09
C ALA A 253 -6.19 23.98 14.68
N VAL A 254 -6.46 23.18 13.64
CA VAL A 254 -6.59 23.67 12.26
C VAL A 254 -8.03 23.67 11.75
N GLY A 255 -9.01 23.53 12.66
CA GLY A 255 -10.44 23.64 12.35
C GLY A 255 -11.19 22.33 12.23
N GLY A 256 -10.64 21.20 12.71
CA GLY A 256 -11.31 19.90 12.78
C GLY A 256 -11.37 19.11 11.47
N HIS A 257 -10.80 19.64 10.40
CA HIS A 257 -10.67 19.00 9.09
C HIS A 257 -9.41 19.50 8.36
N PHE A 258 -8.96 18.75 7.38
CA PHE A 258 -7.82 19.16 6.55
C PHE A 258 -7.82 18.45 5.20
N LEU A 259 -7.29 19.13 4.20
CA LEU A 259 -7.00 18.54 2.89
C LEU A 259 -5.68 17.79 2.96
N MET A 260 -5.68 16.53 2.54
CA MET A 260 -4.48 15.70 2.39
C MET A 260 -4.16 15.55 0.90
N PRO A 261 -3.13 16.21 0.40
CA PRO A 261 -2.59 15.91 -0.92
C PRO A 261 -1.92 14.53 -0.92
N TYR A 262 -2.13 13.79 -1.99
CA TYR A 262 -1.48 12.51 -2.26
C TYR A 262 -0.79 12.54 -3.62
N THR A 263 0.33 11.84 -3.70
CA THR A 263 0.89 11.40 -4.99
C THR A 263 0.87 9.87 -5.01
N THR A 264 0.18 9.28 -5.97
CA THR A 264 0.32 7.85 -6.25
C THR A 264 1.49 7.66 -7.21
N VAL A 265 2.52 6.92 -6.77
CA VAL A 265 3.67 6.53 -7.60
C VAL A 265 3.50 5.09 -8.02
N ALA A 266 3.67 4.81 -9.32
CA ALA A 266 3.58 3.47 -9.87
C ALA A 266 4.84 3.12 -10.67
N VAL A 267 5.33 1.89 -10.47
CA VAL A 267 6.31 1.23 -11.33
C VAL A 267 5.57 0.26 -12.23
N SER A 268 5.67 0.44 -13.52
CA SER A 268 4.96 -0.39 -14.49
C SER A 268 5.90 -0.93 -15.56
N ALA A 269 5.75 -2.21 -15.92
CA ALA A 269 6.58 -2.86 -16.92
C ALA A 269 5.78 -3.85 -17.76
N VAL A 270 6.14 -3.96 -19.04
CA VAL A 270 5.53 -4.90 -19.99
C VAL A 270 6.30 -6.20 -19.98
N ARG A 271 5.63 -7.35 -19.89
CA ARG A 271 6.22 -8.67 -20.10
C ARG A 271 6.75 -8.79 -21.53
N ARG A 272 7.99 -9.27 -21.64
CA ARG A 272 8.63 -9.61 -22.94
C ARG A 272 8.06 -10.84 -23.60
#